data_e976e0d142093aab775acc35a308261a
#
_entry.id   e976e0d142093aab775acc35a308261a
#
_cell.length_a   1.000
_cell.length_b   1.000
_cell.length_c   1.000
_cell.angle_alpha   90.00
_cell.angle_beta   90.00
_cell.angle_gamma   90.00
#
_symmetry.space_group_name_H-M   'P 1'
#
loop_
_entity.id
_entity.type
_entity.pdbx_description
1 polymer ?
#
loop_
_entity_poly.entity_id
_entity_poly.type
_entity_poly.pdbx_seq_one_letter_code
_entity_poly.pdbx_strand_id
1 'polypeptide(L)'
;LEEEECGAEILDVNVGVPGADEVSLMIDVVKALQGIVSVPLQIDSSNPEAIEAGLRVYNGKSIINSVNADDEKLDKILPIAKKYGAAVIALALNEDGIPDTVEKRVEHAEYILKKALEYGLKKEDIIIDCLTLTVSAQQEQAANTLRAVEIVSKKMGLNTTLGVSNISFGLPERKNITESFLIQAMYAGLNLPIINPNISSHMDAVVSFRVLSGEDENCNKYIERFANVKSEEEAKPKKVLSHDESIESAILKGLKAETKELAESLLETMSEVELINQRLIPALDIVGEKYEKQEIFLPQLINSANAACEAFELVKLRIAKQGKETKSRGKIALATVKGDIHDIGKNIVKVILENYGYKIIDLGRDVSIEKVVKAVIEEEVGLVGLSALMTTTLPSMKETIEKVKKASPNTKVWVGGAVLTEDYA
;
A
#
# COMPACT_ATOMS: atom_id res chain seq x y z
N LEU A 1 6.42 7.49 25.58
CA LEU A 1 6.24 6.02 25.45
C LEU A 1 7.15 5.47 24.35
N GLU A 2 6.97 5.88 23.10
CA GLU A 2 7.72 5.32 21.93
C GLU A 2 9.21 5.59 21.99
N GLU A 3 9.64 6.74 22.49
CA GLU A 3 11.03 7.06 22.72
C GLU A 3 11.58 6.35 23.97
N GLU A 4 10.96 6.58 25.12
CA GLU A 4 11.52 6.17 26.42
C GLU A 4 11.37 4.66 26.68
N GLU A 5 10.22 4.07 26.35
CA GLU A 5 9.92 2.67 26.65
C GLU A 5 10.23 1.73 25.48
N CYS A 6 10.08 2.22 24.22
CA CYS A 6 10.23 1.38 23.05
C CYS A 6 11.54 1.63 22.28
N GLY A 7 12.26 2.72 22.57
CA GLY A 7 13.59 3.01 21.99
C GLY A 7 13.55 3.54 20.57
N ALA A 8 12.50 4.30 20.18
CA ALA A 8 12.49 5.03 18.92
C ALA A 8 13.60 6.11 18.93
N GLU A 9 14.37 6.19 17.84
CA GLU A 9 15.49 7.12 17.69
C GLU A 9 15.09 8.39 16.89
N ILE A 10 13.95 8.35 16.21
CA ILE A 10 13.31 9.47 15.46
C ILE A 10 11.81 9.29 15.58
N LEU A 11 11.04 10.38 15.72
CA LEU A 11 9.58 10.33 15.71
C LEU A 11 9.02 10.95 14.45
N ASP A 12 8.15 10.21 13.75
CA ASP A 12 7.41 10.68 12.59
C ASP A 12 6.15 11.44 13.01
N VAL A 13 5.98 12.66 12.50
CA VAL A 13 4.90 13.58 12.88
C VAL A 13 4.02 13.83 11.66
N ASN A 14 2.88 13.18 11.61
CA ASN A 14 1.85 13.39 10.61
C ASN A 14 0.58 13.92 11.26
N VAL A 15 0.08 15.05 10.78
CA VAL A 15 -1.12 15.74 11.29
C VAL A 15 -2.20 15.91 10.21
N GLY A 16 -2.08 15.18 9.11
CA GLY A 16 -3.00 15.22 7.98
C GLY A 16 -4.37 14.64 8.33
N VAL A 17 -5.25 15.45 8.91
CA VAL A 17 -6.64 15.08 9.20
C VAL A 17 -7.57 15.81 8.24
N PRO A 18 -8.50 15.11 7.55
CA PRO A 18 -9.42 15.75 6.63
C PRO A 18 -10.23 16.87 7.27
N GLY A 19 -10.21 18.05 6.65
CA GLY A 19 -10.97 19.22 7.12
C GLY A 19 -10.33 20.02 8.25
N ALA A 20 -9.15 19.62 8.73
CA ALA A 20 -8.39 20.38 9.72
C ALA A 20 -7.40 21.37 9.07
N ASP A 21 -7.04 22.43 9.78
CA ASP A 21 -5.94 23.32 9.38
C ASP A 21 -4.60 22.64 9.70
N GLU A 22 -4.05 21.95 8.72
CA GLU A 22 -2.80 21.18 8.83
C GLU A 22 -1.61 22.07 9.25
N VAL A 23 -1.57 23.33 8.78
CA VAL A 23 -0.48 24.26 9.08
C VAL A 23 -0.48 24.61 10.57
N SER A 24 -1.63 24.98 11.12
CA SER A 24 -1.77 25.30 12.54
C SER A 24 -1.53 24.08 13.42
N LEU A 25 -2.07 22.91 13.04
CA LEU A 25 -1.85 21.65 13.77
C LEU A 25 -0.38 21.24 13.79
N MET A 26 0.33 21.37 12.67
CA MET A 26 1.76 21.05 12.61
C MET A 26 2.57 21.91 13.58
N ILE A 27 2.29 23.21 13.63
CA ILE A 27 2.93 24.14 14.58
C ILE A 27 2.70 23.68 16.02
N ASP A 28 1.46 23.39 16.38
CA ASP A 28 1.09 23.06 17.74
C ASP A 28 1.66 21.72 18.19
N VAL A 29 1.59 20.70 17.33
CA VAL A 29 2.13 19.37 17.61
C VAL A 29 3.65 19.40 17.72
N VAL A 30 4.36 20.06 16.80
CA VAL A 30 5.82 20.19 16.86
C VAL A 30 6.26 20.90 18.12
N LYS A 31 5.60 22.01 18.51
CA LYS A 31 5.89 22.71 19.77
C LYS A 31 5.65 21.85 21.00
N ALA A 32 4.57 21.07 21.01
CA ALA A 32 4.27 20.17 22.13
C ALA A 32 5.32 19.05 22.23
N LEU A 33 5.62 18.38 21.11
CA LEU A 33 6.55 17.24 21.09
C LEU A 33 7.96 17.64 21.48
N GLN A 34 8.52 18.71 20.91
CA GLN A 34 9.90 19.12 21.24
C GLN A 34 10.10 19.54 22.71
N GLY A 35 9.01 19.75 23.45
CA GLY A 35 9.04 20.01 24.89
C GLY A 35 9.10 18.74 25.75
N ILE A 36 8.84 17.57 25.18
CA ILE A 36 8.70 16.31 25.92
C ILE A 36 9.58 15.18 25.39
N VAL A 37 10.10 15.27 24.15
CA VAL A 37 10.97 14.25 23.56
C VAL A 37 12.37 14.81 23.30
N SER A 38 13.39 13.93 23.35
CA SER A 38 14.79 14.29 23.11
C SER A 38 15.26 13.88 21.71
N VAL A 39 14.52 13.02 21.03
CA VAL A 39 14.85 12.51 19.69
C VAL A 39 14.41 13.48 18.59
N PRO A 40 15.05 13.46 17.41
CA PRO A 40 14.66 14.28 16.28
C PRO A 40 13.24 14.00 15.82
N LEU A 41 12.60 15.04 15.25
CA LEU A 41 11.28 14.92 14.62
C LEU A 41 11.42 14.84 13.11
N GLN A 42 10.66 13.94 12.51
CA GLN A 42 10.43 13.84 11.08
C GLN A 42 9.08 14.49 10.77
N ILE A 43 9.07 15.53 9.94
CA ILE A 43 7.85 16.25 9.54
C ILE A 43 7.27 15.55 8.31
N ASP A 44 6.17 14.86 8.49
CA ASP A 44 5.48 14.11 7.42
C ASP A 44 4.24 14.88 6.94
N SER A 45 4.35 15.45 5.76
CA SER A 45 3.26 16.14 5.07
C SER A 45 3.50 16.23 3.57
N SER A 46 2.42 16.25 2.79
CA SER A 46 2.44 16.59 1.37
C SER A 46 2.28 18.11 1.11
N ASN A 47 1.97 18.90 2.16
CA ASN A 47 1.75 20.34 2.08
C ASN A 47 3.05 21.11 2.40
N PRO A 48 3.67 21.81 1.42
CA PRO A 48 4.89 22.57 1.67
C PRO A 48 4.74 23.65 2.74
N GLU A 49 3.55 24.24 2.89
CA GLU A 49 3.29 25.28 3.90
C GLU A 49 3.29 24.68 5.32
N ALA A 50 2.70 23.50 5.49
CA ALA A 50 2.70 22.77 6.75
C ALA A 50 4.13 22.31 7.12
N ILE A 51 4.90 21.81 6.15
CA ILE A 51 6.32 21.45 6.33
C ILE A 51 7.12 22.69 6.79
N GLU A 52 7.01 23.81 6.06
CA GLU A 52 7.75 25.02 6.42
C GLU A 52 7.34 25.57 7.80
N ALA A 53 6.05 25.50 8.13
CA ALA A 53 5.53 25.96 9.41
C ALA A 53 6.07 25.11 10.58
N GLY A 54 6.10 23.79 10.44
CA GLY A 54 6.69 22.88 11.42
C GLY A 54 8.19 23.13 11.61
N LEU A 55 8.94 23.21 10.52
CA LEU A 55 10.39 23.48 10.54
C LEU A 55 10.74 24.82 11.18
N ARG A 56 9.89 25.84 10.99
CA ARG A 56 10.12 27.19 11.56
C ARG A 56 10.08 27.19 13.08
N VAL A 57 9.31 26.32 13.70
CA VAL A 57 9.14 26.27 15.16
C VAL A 57 9.95 25.15 15.82
N TYR A 58 10.57 24.28 15.03
CA TYR A 58 11.38 23.19 15.54
C TYR A 58 12.81 23.63 15.84
N ASN A 59 13.33 23.30 17.03
CA ASN A 59 14.69 23.62 17.46
C ASN A 59 15.59 22.39 17.27
N GLY A 60 16.10 22.19 16.08
CA GLY A 60 16.99 21.07 15.77
C GLY A 60 17.06 20.76 14.28
N LYS A 61 17.79 19.71 13.91
CA LYS A 61 17.82 19.20 12.56
C LYS A 61 16.68 18.22 12.37
N SER A 62 15.66 18.62 11.62
CA SER A 62 14.51 17.78 11.29
C SER A 62 14.75 16.97 10.01
N ILE A 63 13.88 16.00 9.77
CA ILE A 63 13.76 15.27 8.51
C ILE A 63 12.45 15.66 7.86
N ILE A 64 12.44 15.94 6.56
CA ILE A 64 11.22 16.18 5.77
C ILE A 64 10.81 14.85 5.12
N ASN A 65 9.58 14.42 5.32
CA ASN A 65 8.95 13.28 4.66
C ASN A 65 7.75 13.79 3.83
N SER A 66 7.81 13.90 2.49
CA SER A 66 8.87 13.51 1.58
C SER A 66 8.82 14.31 0.25
N VAL A 67 9.84 14.12 -0.57
CA VAL A 67 9.84 14.50 -1.98
C VAL A 67 9.84 13.25 -2.87
N ASN A 68 9.61 13.43 -4.17
CA ASN A 68 9.77 12.39 -5.19
C ASN A 68 10.44 12.99 -6.45
N ALA A 69 10.64 12.18 -7.50
CA ALA A 69 11.27 12.63 -8.75
C ALA A 69 10.36 13.49 -9.64
N ASP A 70 9.58 14.37 -9.04
CA ASP A 70 8.71 15.36 -9.67
C ASP A 70 9.31 16.74 -9.46
N ASP A 71 9.63 17.44 -10.57
CA ASP A 71 10.29 18.75 -10.52
C ASP A 71 9.49 19.79 -9.72
N GLU A 72 8.16 19.80 -9.84
CA GLU A 72 7.33 20.76 -9.10
C GLU A 72 7.45 20.60 -7.59
N LYS A 73 7.49 19.35 -7.11
CA LYS A 73 7.68 19.06 -5.67
C LYS A 73 9.10 19.36 -5.22
N LEU A 74 10.09 18.95 -6.00
CA LEU A 74 11.50 19.22 -5.71
C LEU A 74 11.75 20.73 -5.59
N ASP A 75 11.26 21.52 -6.55
CA ASP A 75 11.44 22.97 -6.58
C ASP A 75 10.75 23.70 -5.42
N LYS A 76 9.71 23.11 -4.84
CA LYS A 76 9.03 23.64 -3.65
C LYS A 76 9.71 23.26 -2.34
N ILE A 77 10.14 22.01 -2.20
CA ILE A 77 10.57 21.46 -0.89
C ILE A 77 12.10 21.61 -0.69
N LEU A 78 12.92 21.41 -1.72
CA LEU A 78 14.38 21.49 -1.56
C LEU A 78 14.87 22.87 -1.09
N PRO A 79 14.32 24.01 -1.56
CA PRO A 79 14.66 25.33 -0.99
C PRO A 79 14.31 25.45 0.49
N ILE A 80 13.16 24.88 0.92
CA ILE A 80 12.74 24.85 2.32
C ILE A 80 13.73 24.03 3.14
N ALA A 81 14.07 22.81 2.68
CA ALA A 81 15.04 21.95 3.34
C ALA A 81 16.41 22.66 3.50
N LYS A 82 16.88 23.33 2.45
CA LYS A 82 18.11 24.11 2.49
C LYS A 82 18.05 25.26 3.49
N LYS A 83 16.94 25.99 3.49
CA LYS A 83 16.73 27.14 4.38
C LYS A 83 16.79 26.77 5.85
N TYR A 84 16.20 25.64 6.23
CA TYR A 84 16.14 25.18 7.62
C TYR A 84 17.21 24.15 8.00
N GLY A 85 18.05 23.71 7.04
CA GLY A 85 19.08 22.70 7.27
C GLY A 85 18.53 21.31 7.55
N ALA A 86 17.34 21.01 7.06
CA ALA A 86 16.69 19.72 7.24
C ALA A 86 17.26 18.65 6.30
N ALA A 87 17.23 17.39 6.74
CA ALA A 87 17.38 16.24 5.86
C ALA A 87 16.05 15.95 5.12
N VAL A 88 16.10 15.21 4.01
CA VAL A 88 14.95 14.97 3.15
C VAL A 88 14.85 13.50 2.80
N ILE A 89 13.69 12.91 3.05
CA ILE A 89 13.32 11.61 2.50
C ILE A 89 12.88 11.81 1.05
N ALA A 90 13.49 11.04 0.15
CA ALA A 90 13.30 11.07 -1.27
C ALA A 90 12.73 9.73 -1.75
N LEU A 91 11.47 9.72 -2.13
CA LEU A 91 10.78 8.54 -2.66
C LEU A 91 11.30 8.24 -4.06
N ALA A 92 11.78 7.01 -4.31
CA ALA A 92 12.29 6.57 -5.61
C ALA A 92 11.16 6.31 -6.61
N LEU A 93 10.30 7.30 -6.82
CA LEU A 93 9.15 7.31 -7.74
C LEU A 93 8.99 8.67 -8.40
N ASN A 94 8.22 8.73 -9.48
CA ASN A 94 7.79 9.95 -10.16
C ASN A 94 6.25 10.00 -10.29
N GLU A 95 5.72 10.86 -11.16
CA GLU A 95 4.29 10.98 -11.45
C GLU A 95 3.65 9.71 -12.05
N ASP A 96 4.45 8.85 -12.72
CA ASP A 96 3.98 7.55 -13.22
C ASP A 96 3.78 6.52 -12.09
N GLY A 97 4.23 6.82 -10.88
CA GLY A 97 4.14 5.99 -9.67
C GLY A 97 5.40 5.18 -9.38
N ILE A 98 5.23 4.09 -8.62
CA ILE A 98 6.35 3.25 -8.17
C ILE A 98 6.86 2.40 -9.34
N PRO A 99 8.16 2.49 -9.72
CA PRO A 99 8.72 1.67 -10.78
C PRO A 99 8.78 0.19 -10.42
N ASP A 100 8.49 -0.66 -11.38
CA ASP A 100 8.56 -2.12 -11.22
C ASP A 100 10.00 -2.65 -11.18
N THR A 101 10.97 -1.92 -11.74
CA THR A 101 12.37 -2.36 -11.86
C THR A 101 13.29 -1.63 -10.89
N VAL A 102 14.35 -2.33 -10.49
CA VAL A 102 15.42 -1.80 -9.62
C VAL A 102 16.11 -0.61 -10.29
N GLU A 103 16.41 -0.74 -11.58
CA GLU A 103 17.14 0.27 -12.35
C GLU A 103 16.40 1.61 -12.34
N LYS A 104 15.10 1.60 -12.60
CA LYS A 104 14.29 2.83 -12.58
C LYS A 104 14.20 3.47 -11.20
N ARG A 105 14.12 2.65 -10.12
CA ARG A 105 14.16 3.19 -8.75
C ARG A 105 15.50 3.87 -8.47
N VAL A 106 16.60 3.27 -8.92
CA VAL A 106 17.95 3.87 -8.79
C VAL A 106 18.06 5.14 -9.63
N GLU A 107 17.56 5.16 -10.87
CA GLU A 107 17.53 6.37 -11.72
C GLU A 107 16.79 7.52 -11.04
N HIS A 108 15.62 7.26 -10.42
CA HIS A 108 14.90 8.30 -9.67
C HIS A 108 15.71 8.78 -8.45
N ALA A 109 16.36 7.87 -7.73
CA ALA A 109 17.22 8.24 -6.61
C ALA A 109 18.41 9.12 -7.06
N GLU A 110 19.04 8.78 -8.17
CA GLU A 110 20.14 9.58 -8.78
C GLU A 110 19.65 10.96 -9.23
N TYR A 111 18.45 11.00 -9.85
CA TYR A 111 17.83 12.25 -10.30
C TYR A 111 17.57 13.20 -9.12
N ILE A 112 16.92 12.69 -8.05
CA ILE A 112 16.62 13.51 -6.87
C ILE A 112 17.91 13.95 -6.17
N LEU A 113 18.89 13.07 -6.03
CA LEU A 113 20.21 13.43 -5.48
C LEU A 113 20.85 14.58 -6.25
N LYS A 114 20.88 14.49 -7.59
CA LYS A 114 21.44 15.54 -8.45
C LYS A 114 20.75 16.88 -8.21
N LYS A 115 19.42 16.90 -8.23
CA LYS A 115 18.62 18.10 -7.94
C LYS A 115 18.90 18.67 -6.55
N ALA A 116 18.93 17.81 -5.53
CA ALA A 116 19.20 18.25 -4.16
C ALA A 116 20.60 18.91 -4.03
N LEU A 117 21.61 18.36 -4.69
CA LEU A 117 22.95 18.96 -4.74
C LEU A 117 22.96 20.30 -5.47
N GLU A 118 22.19 20.46 -6.55
CA GLU A 118 22.02 21.74 -7.27
C GLU A 118 21.41 22.82 -6.36
N TYR A 119 20.45 22.44 -5.47
CA TYR A 119 19.90 23.33 -4.43
C TYR A 119 20.86 23.55 -3.24
N GLY A 120 22.02 22.90 -3.25
CA GLY A 120 23.06 23.04 -2.23
C GLY A 120 22.80 22.27 -0.94
N LEU A 121 21.95 21.23 -0.96
CA LEU A 121 21.89 20.27 0.12
C LEU A 121 23.14 19.40 0.09
N LYS A 122 23.46 18.76 1.21
CA LYS A 122 24.57 17.82 1.28
C LYS A 122 24.08 16.40 0.99
N LYS A 123 24.96 15.56 0.50
CA LYS A 123 24.66 14.16 0.20
C LYS A 123 24.15 13.40 1.43
N GLU A 124 24.74 13.65 2.59
CA GLU A 124 24.38 13.04 3.86
C GLU A 124 22.96 13.44 4.35
N ASP A 125 22.40 14.51 3.82
CA ASP A 125 21.05 14.99 4.16
C ASP A 125 19.96 14.38 3.26
N ILE A 126 20.33 13.54 2.30
CA ILE A 126 19.39 12.87 1.40
C ILE A 126 19.23 11.41 1.82
N ILE A 127 17.99 11.03 2.11
CA ILE A 127 17.60 9.70 2.57
C ILE A 127 16.67 9.11 1.51
N ILE A 128 17.05 8.01 0.88
CA ILE A 128 16.25 7.41 -0.19
C ILE A 128 15.27 6.38 0.38
N ASP A 129 13.99 6.54 0.07
CA ASP A 129 12.99 5.49 0.24
C ASP A 129 12.85 4.70 -1.08
N CYS A 130 13.35 3.46 -1.06
CA CYS A 130 13.27 2.57 -2.22
C CYS A 130 11.87 1.95 -2.42
N LEU A 131 10.92 2.26 -1.56
CA LEU A 131 9.51 1.91 -1.60
C LEU A 131 9.22 0.42 -1.39
N THR A 132 8.48 0.13 -0.34
CA THR A 132 8.05 -1.23 0.01
C THR A 132 6.66 -1.49 -0.54
N LEU A 133 6.53 -2.44 -1.46
CA LEU A 133 5.26 -2.97 -1.94
C LEU A 133 4.90 -4.25 -1.18
N THR A 134 3.59 -4.50 -1.04
CA THR A 134 3.12 -5.68 -0.30
C THR A 134 3.33 -6.96 -1.10
N VAL A 135 3.88 -7.99 -0.44
CA VAL A 135 4.06 -9.32 -1.04
C VAL A 135 2.74 -10.06 -1.27
N SER A 136 1.65 -9.62 -0.65
CA SER A 136 0.32 -10.19 -0.92
C SER A 136 -0.16 -9.94 -2.35
N ALA A 137 0.35 -8.90 -3.01
CA ALA A 137 0.00 -8.55 -4.38
C ALA A 137 1.16 -8.80 -5.37
N GLN A 138 2.41 -8.56 -4.96
CA GLN A 138 3.58 -8.58 -5.85
C GLN A 138 4.80 -9.14 -5.09
N GLN A 139 4.91 -10.47 -5.00
CA GLN A 139 5.97 -11.12 -4.21
C GLN A 139 7.39 -10.79 -4.71
N GLU A 140 7.57 -10.69 -6.02
CA GLU A 140 8.86 -10.37 -6.65
C GLU A 140 9.39 -8.98 -6.25
N GLN A 141 8.51 -8.05 -5.89
CA GLN A 141 8.90 -6.69 -5.53
C GLN A 141 9.67 -6.62 -4.20
N ALA A 142 9.55 -7.62 -3.33
CA ALA A 142 10.36 -7.69 -2.11
C ALA A 142 11.86 -7.77 -2.45
N ALA A 143 12.23 -8.65 -3.38
CA ALA A 143 13.61 -8.78 -3.83
C ALA A 143 14.10 -7.53 -4.56
N ASN A 144 13.25 -6.89 -5.39
CA ASN A 144 13.57 -5.65 -6.08
C ASN A 144 13.83 -4.50 -5.08
N THR A 145 13.01 -4.40 -4.03
CA THR A 145 13.20 -3.38 -2.97
C THR A 145 14.54 -3.60 -2.25
N LEU A 146 14.83 -4.84 -1.82
CA LEU A 146 16.11 -5.16 -1.16
C LEU A 146 17.31 -4.84 -2.05
N ARG A 147 17.21 -5.16 -3.35
CA ARG A 147 18.28 -4.87 -4.30
C ARG A 147 18.47 -3.37 -4.55
N ALA A 148 17.38 -2.60 -4.61
CA ALA A 148 17.45 -1.15 -4.72
C ALA A 148 18.11 -0.54 -3.47
N VAL A 149 17.72 -0.96 -2.27
CA VAL A 149 18.35 -0.54 -1.00
C VAL A 149 19.85 -0.84 -1.03
N GLU A 150 20.26 -2.03 -1.46
CA GLU A 150 21.68 -2.40 -1.54
C GLU A 150 22.48 -1.48 -2.47
N ILE A 151 21.94 -1.16 -3.64
CA ILE A 151 22.59 -0.28 -4.60
C ILE A 151 22.69 1.14 -4.05
N VAL A 152 21.58 1.67 -3.55
CA VAL A 152 21.52 3.04 -3.00
C VAL A 152 22.47 3.19 -1.81
N SER A 153 22.43 2.25 -0.86
CA SER A 153 23.30 2.30 0.32
C SER A 153 24.76 2.02 -0.02
N LYS A 154 25.06 0.86 -0.62
CA LYS A 154 26.45 0.39 -0.76
C LYS A 154 27.18 0.98 -1.95
N LYS A 155 26.50 1.28 -3.08
CA LYS A 155 27.15 1.84 -4.28
C LYS A 155 27.04 3.35 -4.37
N MET A 156 25.84 3.90 -4.08
CA MET A 156 25.66 5.35 -4.08
C MET A 156 26.12 5.99 -2.77
N GLY A 157 26.22 5.23 -1.67
CA GLY A 157 26.64 5.70 -0.34
C GLY A 157 25.66 6.73 0.22
N LEU A 158 24.35 6.47 0.08
CA LEU A 158 23.26 7.27 0.60
C LEU A 158 22.59 6.57 1.79
N ASN A 159 21.99 7.35 2.66
CA ASN A 159 21.08 6.83 3.66
C ASN A 159 19.80 6.28 3.01
N THR A 160 19.22 5.26 3.61
CA THR A 160 18.01 4.62 3.10
C THR A 160 16.96 4.48 4.19
N THR A 161 15.70 4.65 3.81
CA THR A 161 14.53 4.39 4.65
C THR A 161 13.53 3.51 3.92
N LEU A 162 12.65 2.87 4.66
CA LEU A 162 11.51 2.12 4.15
C LEU A 162 10.37 2.14 5.17
N GLY A 163 9.14 2.28 4.69
CA GLY A 163 7.95 1.90 5.42
C GLY A 163 7.84 0.37 5.49
N VAL A 164 8.58 -0.25 6.43
CA VAL A 164 8.83 -1.70 6.45
C VAL A 164 7.54 -2.52 6.57
N SER A 165 6.58 -2.06 7.37
CA SER A 165 5.34 -2.79 7.63
C SER A 165 4.43 -2.95 6.40
N ASN A 166 4.67 -2.18 5.33
CA ASN A 166 3.92 -2.29 4.07
C ASN A 166 4.13 -3.65 3.40
N ILE A 167 5.29 -4.29 3.60
CA ILE A 167 5.61 -5.59 3.01
C ILE A 167 4.56 -6.67 3.31
N SER A 168 3.98 -6.64 4.51
CA SER A 168 3.08 -7.66 5.04
C SER A 168 1.60 -7.30 4.96
N PHE A 169 1.25 -6.18 4.31
CA PHE A 169 -0.13 -5.73 4.23
C PHE A 169 -1.02 -6.81 3.58
N GLY A 170 -2.21 -7.05 4.19
CA GLY A 170 -3.16 -8.05 3.71
C GLY A 170 -2.84 -9.50 4.08
N LEU A 171 -1.77 -9.76 4.86
CA LEU A 171 -1.40 -11.09 5.34
C LEU A 171 -1.76 -11.30 6.82
N PRO A 172 -2.00 -12.54 7.26
CA PRO A 172 -2.11 -12.88 8.67
C PRO A 172 -0.72 -12.85 9.32
N GLU A 173 -0.69 -12.74 10.64
CA GLU A 173 0.57 -12.76 11.43
C GLU A 173 1.65 -11.87 10.82
N ARG A 174 1.26 -10.65 10.45
CA ARG A 174 2.07 -9.67 9.72
C ARG A 174 3.47 -9.48 10.30
N LYS A 175 3.59 -9.60 11.63
CA LYS A 175 4.86 -9.46 12.34
C LYS A 175 5.94 -10.38 11.78
N ASN A 176 5.63 -11.64 11.48
CA ASN A 176 6.61 -12.63 11.01
C ASN A 176 7.24 -12.22 9.68
N ILE A 177 6.43 -11.72 8.74
CA ILE A 177 6.92 -11.25 7.44
C ILE A 177 7.65 -9.91 7.60
N THR A 178 7.10 -9.00 8.41
CA THR A 178 7.70 -7.69 8.65
C THR A 178 9.09 -7.82 9.28
N GLU A 179 9.24 -8.65 10.31
CA GLU A 179 10.52 -8.89 10.98
C GLU A 179 11.55 -9.54 10.05
N SER A 180 11.12 -10.57 9.31
CA SER A 180 12.00 -11.25 8.34
C SER A 180 12.48 -10.29 7.25
N PHE A 181 11.61 -9.42 6.75
CA PHE A 181 11.95 -8.42 5.75
C PHE A 181 12.82 -7.31 6.34
N LEU A 182 12.52 -6.84 7.57
CA LEU A 182 13.30 -5.84 8.27
C LEU A 182 14.77 -6.25 8.39
N ILE A 183 15.04 -7.48 8.85
CA ILE A 183 16.40 -8.00 8.98
C ILE A 183 17.11 -8.05 7.62
N GLN A 184 16.43 -8.53 6.58
CA GLN A 184 17.00 -8.58 5.22
C GLN A 184 17.27 -7.17 4.68
N ALA A 185 16.38 -6.21 4.91
CA ALA A 185 16.53 -4.84 4.48
C ALA A 185 17.70 -4.14 5.21
N MET A 186 17.86 -4.36 6.52
CA MET A 186 19.01 -3.87 7.28
C MET A 186 20.31 -4.48 6.78
N TYR A 187 20.34 -5.77 6.46
CA TYR A 187 21.50 -6.41 5.84
C TYR A 187 21.83 -5.86 4.44
N ALA A 188 20.80 -5.51 3.66
CA ALA A 188 20.96 -4.83 2.38
C ALA A 188 21.52 -3.40 2.52
N GLY A 189 21.33 -2.76 3.68
CA GLY A 189 21.87 -1.43 3.98
C GLY A 189 20.80 -0.41 4.42
N LEU A 190 19.60 -0.86 4.78
CA LEU A 190 18.59 -0.01 5.40
C LEU A 190 19.09 0.48 6.76
N ASN A 191 19.16 1.79 6.95
CA ASN A 191 19.66 2.38 8.20
C ASN A 191 18.63 3.25 8.94
N LEU A 192 17.51 3.60 8.32
CA LEU A 192 16.39 4.32 8.94
C LEU A 192 15.05 3.61 8.67
N PRO A 193 14.78 2.45 9.29
CA PRO A 193 13.50 1.78 9.14
C PRO A 193 12.36 2.55 9.80
N ILE A 194 11.26 2.80 9.07
CA ILE A 194 10.00 3.31 9.63
C ILE A 194 9.17 2.11 10.06
N ILE A 195 9.05 1.92 11.37
CA ILE A 195 8.37 0.78 12.00
C ILE A 195 7.56 1.24 13.21
N ASN A 196 6.62 0.43 13.67
CA ASN A 196 5.93 0.66 14.94
C ASN A 196 6.77 0.10 16.10
N PRO A 197 7.39 0.94 16.95
CA PRO A 197 8.23 0.48 18.05
C PRO A 197 7.44 -0.18 19.19
N ASN A 198 6.12 0.02 19.26
CA ASN A 198 5.25 -0.65 20.24
C ASN A 198 5.07 -2.16 19.95
N ILE A 199 5.48 -2.63 18.77
CA ILE A 199 5.58 -4.06 18.46
C ILE A 199 6.96 -4.52 18.90
N SER A 200 7.05 -5.12 20.09
CA SER A 200 8.33 -5.48 20.71
C SER A 200 9.22 -6.32 19.79
N SER A 201 8.65 -7.26 19.04
CA SER A 201 9.39 -8.13 18.13
C SER A 201 10.07 -7.37 16.96
N HIS A 202 9.57 -6.22 16.54
CA HIS A 202 10.26 -5.36 15.57
C HIS A 202 11.56 -4.80 16.17
N MET A 203 11.50 -4.32 17.42
CA MET A 203 12.67 -3.79 18.12
C MET A 203 13.62 -4.92 18.51
N ASP A 204 13.10 -6.13 18.82
CA ASP A 204 13.90 -7.33 19.06
C ASP A 204 14.73 -7.70 17.83
N ALA A 205 14.13 -7.60 16.63
CA ALA A 205 14.81 -7.81 15.35
C ALA A 205 15.95 -6.79 15.12
N VAL A 206 15.69 -5.50 15.42
CA VAL A 206 16.69 -4.42 15.28
C VAL A 206 17.87 -4.67 16.21
N VAL A 207 17.60 -4.93 17.48
CA VAL A 207 18.66 -5.15 18.49
C VAL A 207 19.46 -6.41 18.16
N SER A 208 18.81 -7.49 17.75
CA SER A 208 19.46 -8.72 17.31
C SER A 208 20.35 -8.52 16.09
N PHE A 209 19.87 -7.74 15.11
CA PHE A 209 20.65 -7.40 13.92
C PHE A 209 21.91 -6.60 14.29
N ARG A 210 21.80 -5.61 15.18
CA ARG A 210 22.94 -4.79 15.64
C ARG A 210 24.04 -5.61 16.31
N VAL A 211 23.69 -6.69 17.00
CA VAL A 211 24.68 -7.66 17.51
C VAL A 211 25.40 -8.35 16.34
N LEU A 212 24.63 -8.85 15.36
CA LEU A 212 25.19 -9.62 14.24
C LEU A 212 26.00 -8.75 13.27
N SER A 213 25.69 -7.45 13.14
CA SER A 213 26.42 -6.48 12.35
C SER A 213 27.67 -5.91 13.06
N GLY A 214 27.83 -6.18 14.35
CA GLY A 214 28.91 -5.65 15.18
C GLY A 214 28.72 -4.21 15.65
N GLU A 215 27.51 -3.67 15.51
CA GLU A 215 27.17 -2.32 15.97
C GLU A 215 26.89 -2.27 17.49
N ASP A 216 26.44 -3.37 18.09
CA ASP A 216 26.23 -3.50 19.52
C ASP A 216 27.47 -4.14 20.17
N GLU A 217 28.44 -3.30 20.54
CA GLU A 217 29.68 -3.76 21.18
C GLU A 217 29.38 -4.51 22.49
N ASN A 218 29.97 -5.71 22.61
CA ASN A 218 29.76 -6.61 23.77
C ASN A 218 28.31 -7.02 24.01
N CYS A 219 27.41 -6.89 23.03
CA CYS A 219 25.99 -7.23 23.13
C CYS A 219 25.25 -6.48 24.26
N ASN A 220 25.67 -5.28 24.60
CA ASN A 220 25.17 -4.57 25.78
C ASN A 220 23.68 -4.25 25.68
N LYS A 221 23.23 -3.69 24.57
CA LYS A 221 21.81 -3.35 24.33
C LYS A 221 20.94 -4.61 24.23
N TYR A 222 21.48 -5.66 23.64
CA TYR A 222 20.80 -6.94 23.54
C TYR A 222 20.59 -7.57 24.92
N ILE A 223 21.65 -7.61 25.75
CA ILE A 223 21.58 -8.15 27.12
C ILE A 223 20.61 -7.33 27.97
N GLU A 224 20.68 -6.00 27.89
CA GLU A 224 19.76 -5.10 28.63
C GLU A 224 18.30 -5.40 28.28
N ARG A 225 18.01 -5.60 27.00
CA ARG A 225 16.64 -5.87 26.53
C ARG A 225 16.11 -7.24 26.93
N PHE A 226 16.95 -8.27 26.93
CA PHE A 226 16.50 -9.67 27.11
C PHE A 226 16.86 -10.30 28.46
N ALA A 227 17.68 -9.66 29.31
CA ALA A 227 18.13 -10.23 30.57
C ALA A 227 16.98 -10.61 31.53
N ASN A 228 15.83 -9.97 31.45
CA ASN A 228 14.68 -10.19 32.31
C ASN A 228 13.50 -10.93 31.63
N VAL A 229 13.66 -11.39 30.40
CA VAL A 229 12.59 -12.09 29.66
C VAL A 229 12.61 -13.58 30.05
N LYS A 230 11.55 -14.05 30.70
CA LYS A 230 11.34 -15.49 30.95
C LYS A 230 10.89 -16.15 29.63
N SER A 231 11.57 -17.21 29.21
CA SER A 231 11.25 -18.01 28.03
C SER A 231 9.87 -18.67 28.17
N GLU A 232 8.96 -18.38 27.26
CA GLU A 232 7.72 -19.14 27.09
C GLU A 232 7.94 -20.27 26.07
N GLU A 233 7.77 -21.51 26.51
CA GLU A 233 7.84 -22.71 25.68
C GLU A 233 6.48 -23.03 25.01
N GLU A 234 6.56 -23.25 23.72
CA GLU A 234 5.75 -24.15 22.86
C GLU A 234 4.21 -24.15 22.90
N ALA A 235 3.62 -23.72 21.80
CA ALA A 235 2.22 -24.00 21.43
C ALA A 235 2.11 -24.95 20.22
N LYS A 236 1.16 -25.89 20.32
CA LYS A 236 0.95 -27.08 19.49
C LYS A 236 0.45 -26.84 18.06
N PRO A 237 0.63 -27.81 17.11
CA PRO A 237 0.30 -27.62 15.69
C PRO A 237 -1.20 -27.82 15.37
N LYS A 238 -1.69 -27.10 14.34
CA LYS A 238 -3.07 -27.17 13.82
C LYS A 238 -3.25 -28.22 12.71
N LYS A 239 -4.44 -28.82 12.69
CA LYS A 239 -4.91 -29.94 11.85
C LYS A 239 -5.07 -29.58 10.36
N VAL A 240 -4.81 -30.59 9.51
CA VAL A 240 -5.04 -30.63 8.05
C VAL A 240 -6.51 -30.99 7.73
N LEU A 241 -7.08 -30.36 6.70
CA LEU A 241 -8.46 -30.54 6.23
C LEU A 241 -8.55 -31.51 5.02
N SER A 242 -9.67 -32.21 4.91
CA SER A 242 -10.01 -33.26 3.94
C SER A 242 -10.42 -32.73 2.56
N HIS A 243 -10.21 -33.55 1.51
CA HIS A 243 -10.56 -33.30 0.10
C HIS A 243 -12.08 -33.35 -0.16
N ASP A 244 -12.59 -32.29 -0.82
CA ASP A 244 -13.88 -32.23 -1.48
C ASP A 244 -13.65 -31.75 -2.94
N GLU A 245 -14.15 -32.51 -3.93
CA GLU A 245 -13.88 -32.32 -5.38
C GLU A 245 -14.95 -31.44 -6.07
N SER A 246 -15.56 -30.51 -5.38
CA SER A 246 -16.55 -29.59 -5.98
C SER A 246 -15.91 -28.34 -6.59
N ILE A 247 -16.58 -27.73 -7.59
CA ILE A 247 -16.11 -26.48 -8.20
C ILE A 247 -16.00 -25.35 -7.19
N GLU A 248 -16.87 -25.33 -6.17
CA GLU A 248 -16.83 -24.37 -5.07
C GLU A 248 -15.55 -24.55 -4.25
N SER A 249 -15.15 -25.81 -3.98
CA SER A 249 -13.91 -26.12 -3.27
C SER A 249 -12.69 -25.73 -4.09
N ALA A 250 -12.70 -25.98 -5.41
CA ALA A 250 -11.61 -25.59 -6.32
C ALA A 250 -11.45 -24.06 -6.39
N ILE A 251 -12.57 -23.33 -6.48
CA ILE A 251 -12.58 -21.86 -6.45
C ILE A 251 -12.04 -21.35 -5.10
N LEU A 252 -12.51 -21.87 -3.98
CA LEU A 252 -12.09 -21.45 -2.64
C LEU A 252 -10.58 -21.69 -2.42
N LYS A 253 -10.02 -22.76 -3.00
CA LYS A 253 -8.58 -23.07 -2.95
C LYS A 253 -7.76 -22.31 -4.00
N GLY A 254 -8.41 -21.60 -4.92
CA GLY A 254 -7.73 -20.85 -5.99
C GLY A 254 -7.13 -21.72 -7.10
N LEU A 255 -7.67 -22.92 -7.33
CA LEU A 255 -7.14 -23.93 -8.25
C LEU A 255 -7.67 -23.70 -9.67
N LYS A 256 -7.00 -22.83 -10.45
CA LYS A 256 -7.44 -22.38 -11.79
C LYS A 256 -7.69 -23.51 -12.76
N ALA A 257 -6.76 -24.47 -12.89
CA ALA A 257 -6.87 -25.58 -13.86
C ALA A 257 -8.03 -26.50 -13.50
N GLU A 258 -8.14 -26.92 -12.25
CA GLU A 258 -9.23 -27.76 -11.75
C GLU A 258 -10.60 -27.06 -11.87
N THR A 259 -10.66 -25.77 -11.56
CA THR A 259 -11.90 -24.98 -11.71
C THR A 259 -12.36 -24.96 -13.16
N LYS A 260 -11.44 -24.82 -14.11
CA LYS A 260 -11.75 -24.85 -15.54
C LYS A 260 -12.26 -26.24 -15.98
N GLU A 261 -11.58 -27.32 -15.61
CA GLU A 261 -11.98 -28.70 -15.94
C GLU A 261 -13.35 -29.05 -15.35
N LEU A 262 -13.60 -28.68 -14.08
CA LEU A 262 -14.88 -28.89 -13.44
C LEU A 262 -16.00 -28.06 -14.09
N ALA A 263 -15.71 -26.82 -14.51
CA ALA A 263 -16.67 -26.00 -15.24
C ALA A 263 -16.98 -26.60 -16.63
N GLU A 264 -15.99 -27.13 -17.36
CA GLU A 264 -16.21 -27.82 -18.62
C GLU A 264 -17.14 -29.03 -18.45
N SER A 265 -16.87 -29.87 -17.45
CA SER A 265 -17.70 -31.05 -17.15
C SER A 265 -19.12 -30.68 -16.74
N LEU A 266 -19.29 -29.65 -15.90
CA LEU A 266 -20.63 -29.19 -15.48
C LEU A 266 -21.44 -28.62 -16.65
N LEU A 267 -20.79 -27.97 -17.61
CA LEU A 267 -21.43 -27.46 -18.84
C LEU A 267 -21.91 -28.54 -19.81
N GLU A 268 -21.61 -29.81 -19.58
CA GLU A 268 -22.20 -30.93 -20.32
C GLU A 268 -23.61 -31.27 -19.81
N THR A 269 -23.92 -30.95 -18.54
CA THR A 269 -25.14 -31.36 -17.87
C THR A 269 -26.02 -30.18 -17.46
N MET A 270 -25.50 -28.96 -17.42
CA MET A 270 -26.23 -27.74 -17.05
C MET A 270 -25.95 -26.59 -18.03
N SER A 271 -26.88 -25.64 -18.10
CA SER A 271 -26.72 -24.45 -18.94
C SER A 271 -25.70 -23.47 -18.36
N GLU A 272 -25.20 -22.59 -19.22
CA GLU A 272 -24.25 -21.53 -18.85
C GLU A 272 -24.81 -20.62 -17.74
N VAL A 273 -26.10 -20.30 -17.80
CA VAL A 273 -26.79 -19.46 -16.81
C VAL A 273 -26.96 -20.18 -15.48
N GLU A 274 -27.26 -21.48 -15.52
CA GLU A 274 -27.36 -22.30 -14.31
C GLU A 274 -26.00 -22.44 -13.62
N LEU A 275 -24.92 -22.68 -14.36
CA LEU A 275 -23.55 -22.76 -13.81
C LEU A 275 -23.19 -21.45 -13.10
N ILE A 276 -23.42 -20.30 -13.73
CA ILE A 276 -23.16 -19.00 -13.12
C ILE A 276 -23.96 -18.82 -11.82
N ASN A 277 -25.29 -18.98 -11.88
CA ASN A 277 -26.15 -18.59 -10.76
C ASN A 277 -26.16 -19.61 -9.61
N GLN A 278 -25.98 -20.90 -9.91
CA GLN A 278 -26.11 -21.96 -8.90
C GLN A 278 -24.78 -22.42 -8.32
N ARG A 279 -23.64 -22.13 -9.01
CA ARG A 279 -22.33 -22.64 -8.60
C ARG A 279 -21.28 -21.52 -8.45
N LEU A 280 -21.06 -20.70 -9.49
CA LEU A 280 -19.97 -19.72 -9.47
C LEU A 280 -20.24 -18.53 -8.54
N ILE A 281 -21.45 -17.94 -8.62
CA ILE A 281 -21.81 -16.82 -7.73
C ILE A 281 -21.84 -17.28 -6.27
N PRO A 282 -22.53 -18.39 -5.88
CA PRO A 282 -22.50 -18.86 -4.51
C PRO A 282 -21.07 -19.19 -3.99
N ALA A 283 -20.19 -19.71 -4.86
CA ALA A 283 -18.80 -19.93 -4.48
C ALA A 283 -18.08 -18.63 -4.12
N LEU A 284 -18.27 -17.57 -4.91
CA LEU A 284 -17.69 -16.24 -4.63
C LEU A 284 -18.31 -15.58 -3.40
N ASP A 285 -19.60 -15.80 -3.13
CA ASP A 285 -20.24 -15.31 -1.90
C ASP A 285 -19.62 -15.97 -0.67
N ILE A 286 -19.37 -17.29 -0.71
CA ILE A 286 -18.67 -18.01 0.36
C ILE A 286 -17.23 -17.47 0.55
N VAL A 287 -16.53 -17.17 -0.54
CA VAL A 287 -15.19 -16.56 -0.50
C VAL A 287 -15.25 -15.20 0.18
N GLY A 288 -16.22 -14.35 -0.18
CA GLY A 288 -16.44 -13.04 0.43
C GLY A 288 -16.74 -13.13 1.94
N GLU A 289 -17.67 -14.00 2.34
CA GLU A 289 -17.99 -14.23 3.76
C GLU A 289 -16.77 -14.71 4.58
N LYS A 290 -15.98 -15.64 4.02
CA LYS A 290 -14.75 -16.12 4.68
C LYS A 290 -13.71 -15.03 4.82
N TYR A 291 -13.60 -14.14 3.84
CA TYR A 291 -12.72 -12.99 3.92
C TYR A 291 -13.17 -12.00 5.00
N GLU A 292 -14.46 -11.66 5.07
CA GLU A 292 -15.03 -10.80 6.13
C GLU A 292 -14.80 -11.38 7.53
N LYS A 293 -14.96 -12.72 7.67
CA LYS A 293 -14.72 -13.44 8.93
C LYS A 293 -13.23 -13.66 9.24
N GLN A 294 -12.32 -13.17 8.40
CA GLN A 294 -10.87 -13.38 8.52
C GLN A 294 -10.44 -14.86 8.53
N GLU A 295 -11.24 -15.74 7.93
CA GLU A 295 -10.92 -17.17 7.74
C GLU A 295 -10.00 -17.40 6.53
N ILE A 296 -10.04 -16.48 5.55
CA ILE A 296 -9.11 -16.39 4.42
C ILE A 296 -8.56 -14.98 4.31
N PHE A 297 -7.42 -14.84 3.63
CA PHE A 297 -6.67 -13.59 3.52
C PHE A 297 -6.57 -13.11 2.08
N LEU A 298 -6.09 -11.88 1.89
CA LEU A 298 -6.07 -11.21 0.59
C LEU A 298 -5.46 -12.05 -0.56
N PRO A 299 -4.33 -12.76 -0.42
CA PRO A 299 -3.82 -13.63 -1.49
C PRO A 299 -4.77 -14.76 -1.86
N GLN A 300 -5.45 -15.33 -0.88
CA GLN A 300 -6.43 -16.40 -1.10
C GLN A 300 -7.68 -15.86 -1.81
N LEU A 301 -8.16 -14.68 -1.41
CA LEU A 301 -9.25 -13.97 -2.09
C LEU A 301 -8.93 -13.72 -3.56
N ILE A 302 -7.71 -13.21 -3.86
CA ILE A 302 -7.23 -12.95 -5.22
C ILE A 302 -7.17 -14.26 -6.02
N ASN A 303 -6.60 -15.32 -5.45
CA ASN A 303 -6.48 -16.61 -6.12
C ASN A 303 -7.85 -17.24 -6.40
N SER A 304 -8.79 -17.16 -5.46
CA SER A 304 -10.16 -17.63 -5.63
C SER A 304 -10.89 -16.86 -6.73
N ALA A 305 -10.76 -15.53 -6.76
CA ALA A 305 -11.32 -14.70 -7.82
C ALA A 305 -10.73 -15.05 -9.20
N ASN A 306 -9.41 -15.24 -9.29
CA ASN A 306 -8.75 -15.66 -10.52
C ASN A 306 -9.17 -17.05 -10.98
N ALA A 307 -9.38 -18.00 -10.06
CA ALA A 307 -9.88 -19.33 -10.40
C ALA A 307 -11.31 -19.26 -10.96
N ALA A 308 -12.18 -18.46 -10.34
CA ALA A 308 -13.53 -18.22 -10.86
C ALA A 308 -13.51 -17.57 -12.26
N CYS A 309 -12.56 -16.64 -12.53
CA CYS A 309 -12.37 -16.03 -13.85
C CYS A 309 -12.21 -17.07 -14.97
N GLU A 310 -11.47 -18.16 -14.75
CA GLU A 310 -11.29 -19.21 -15.76
C GLU A 310 -12.63 -19.86 -16.15
N ALA A 311 -13.49 -20.12 -15.16
CA ALA A 311 -14.82 -20.66 -15.43
C ALA A 311 -15.74 -19.63 -16.14
N PHE A 312 -15.70 -18.36 -15.76
CA PHE A 312 -16.47 -17.30 -16.42
C PHE A 312 -16.03 -17.08 -17.86
N GLU A 313 -14.72 -17.08 -18.15
CA GLU A 313 -14.22 -16.94 -19.52
C GLU A 313 -14.66 -18.13 -20.41
N LEU A 314 -14.64 -19.34 -19.87
CA LEU A 314 -15.14 -20.52 -20.55
C LEU A 314 -16.63 -20.37 -20.91
N VAL A 315 -17.44 -19.93 -19.96
CA VAL A 315 -18.87 -19.66 -20.15
C VAL A 315 -19.08 -18.59 -21.23
N LYS A 316 -18.35 -17.47 -21.19
CA LYS A 316 -18.40 -16.41 -22.21
C LYS A 316 -18.08 -16.93 -23.61
N LEU A 317 -17.02 -17.71 -23.74
CA LEU A 317 -16.62 -18.32 -25.02
C LEU A 317 -17.70 -19.24 -25.58
N ARG A 318 -18.38 -19.98 -24.72
CA ARG A 318 -19.46 -20.89 -25.12
C ARG A 318 -20.72 -20.13 -25.56
N ILE A 319 -21.11 -19.10 -24.82
CA ILE A 319 -22.23 -18.22 -25.18
C ILE A 319 -21.95 -17.48 -26.51
N ALA A 320 -20.72 -16.97 -26.70
CA ALA A 320 -20.34 -16.31 -27.95
C ALA A 320 -20.44 -17.26 -29.17
N LYS A 321 -20.05 -18.54 -29.00
CA LYS A 321 -20.18 -19.58 -30.05
C LYS A 321 -21.64 -19.90 -30.40
N GLN A 322 -22.58 -19.69 -29.45
CA GLN A 322 -24.02 -19.90 -29.67
C GLN A 322 -24.72 -18.68 -30.30
N GLY A 323 -23.99 -17.61 -30.61
CA GLY A 323 -24.57 -16.38 -31.19
C GLY A 323 -25.48 -15.57 -30.26
N LYS A 324 -25.43 -15.87 -28.97
CA LYS A 324 -26.17 -15.12 -27.93
C LYS A 324 -25.26 -14.04 -27.36
N GLU A 325 -25.62 -12.76 -27.51
CA GLU A 325 -24.94 -11.67 -26.79
C GLU A 325 -25.19 -11.81 -25.29
N THR A 326 -24.14 -11.88 -24.50
CA THR A 326 -24.22 -11.73 -23.04
C THR A 326 -24.68 -10.33 -22.73
N LYS A 327 -25.91 -10.17 -22.25
CA LYS A 327 -26.34 -8.87 -21.67
C LYS A 327 -25.48 -8.61 -20.45
N SER A 328 -24.56 -7.65 -20.56
CA SER A 328 -23.85 -7.12 -19.41
C SER A 328 -24.85 -6.65 -18.35
N ARG A 329 -24.61 -6.94 -17.07
CA ARG A 329 -25.41 -6.44 -15.95
C ARG A 329 -25.38 -4.91 -15.82
N GLY A 330 -24.45 -4.27 -16.49
CA GLY A 330 -24.26 -2.81 -16.53
C GLY A 330 -22.78 -2.46 -16.66
N LYS A 331 -22.54 -1.15 -16.84
CA LYS A 331 -21.16 -0.60 -16.90
C LYS A 331 -20.82 0.04 -15.55
N ILE A 332 -19.61 -0.23 -15.06
CA ILE A 332 -19.06 0.36 -13.85
C ILE A 332 -17.71 0.98 -14.19
N ALA A 333 -17.50 2.26 -13.83
CA ALA A 333 -16.19 2.87 -13.91
C ALA A 333 -15.47 2.75 -12.56
N LEU A 334 -14.19 2.36 -12.58
CA LEU A 334 -13.35 2.29 -11.40
C LEU A 334 -12.15 3.21 -11.54
N ALA A 335 -11.86 3.98 -10.49
CA ALA A 335 -10.72 4.89 -10.46
C ALA A 335 -10.11 4.94 -9.06
N THR A 336 -8.78 5.00 -8.98
CA THR A 336 -8.11 5.53 -7.81
C THR A 336 -8.01 7.04 -7.97
N VAL A 337 -8.45 7.78 -6.96
CA VAL A 337 -8.63 9.24 -7.04
C VAL A 337 -7.31 9.97 -7.26
N LYS A 338 -7.40 11.23 -7.74
CA LYS A 338 -6.23 12.08 -8.00
C LYS A 338 -5.36 12.23 -6.74
N GLY A 339 -4.07 12.05 -6.93
CA GLY A 339 -3.06 12.10 -5.87
C GLY A 339 -2.83 10.75 -5.16
N ASP A 340 -3.64 9.71 -5.46
CA ASP A 340 -3.49 8.39 -4.86
C ASP A 340 -3.02 7.35 -5.90
N ILE A 341 -1.92 6.67 -5.56
CA ILE A 341 -1.30 5.66 -6.43
C ILE A 341 -1.60 4.22 -6.02
N HIS A 342 -2.32 4.03 -4.91
CA HIS A 342 -2.63 2.73 -4.35
C HIS A 342 -3.85 2.13 -5.05
N ASP A 343 -3.63 1.23 -6.00
CA ASP A 343 -4.70 0.66 -6.85
C ASP A 343 -5.00 -0.83 -6.58
N ILE A 344 -4.30 -1.47 -5.65
CA ILE A 344 -4.48 -2.89 -5.35
C ILE A 344 -5.93 -3.21 -4.98
N GLY A 345 -6.53 -2.45 -4.05
CA GLY A 345 -7.92 -2.65 -3.65
C GLY A 345 -8.88 -2.47 -4.82
N LYS A 346 -8.67 -1.43 -5.64
CA LYS A 346 -9.46 -1.19 -6.86
C LYS A 346 -9.37 -2.37 -7.84
N ASN A 347 -8.17 -2.92 -8.04
CA ASN A 347 -7.94 -4.01 -8.98
C ASN A 347 -8.59 -5.32 -8.51
N ILE A 348 -8.63 -5.58 -7.20
CA ILE A 348 -9.36 -6.72 -6.63
C ILE A 348 -10.87 -6.57 -6.90
N VAL A 349 -11.42 -5.40 -6.60
CA VAL A 349 -12.83 -5.10 -6.85
C VAL A 349 -13.17 -5.22 -8.33
N LYS A 350 -12.29 -4.75 -9.23
CA LYS A 350 -12.44 -4.94 -10.67
C LYS A 350 -12.63 -6.40 -11.03
N VAL A 351 -11.70 -7.27 -10.60
CA VAL A 351 -11.74 -8.71 -10.91
C VAL A 351 -13.03 -9.35 -10.40
N ILE A 352 -13.45 -9.01 -9.18
CA ILE A 352 -14.68 -9.53 -8.59
C ILE A 352 -15.91 -9.09 -9.42
N LEU A 353 -16.04 -7.80 -9.74
CA LEU A 353 -17.18 -7.27 -10.49
C LEU A 353 -17.23 -7.79 -11.94
N GLU A 354 -16.08 -7.97 -12.59
CA GLU A 354 -16.03 -8.63 -13.91
C GLU A 354 -16.57 -10.05 -13.85
N ASN A 355 -16.27 -10.79 -12.78
CA ASN A 355 -16.81 -12.13 -12.52
C ASN A 355 -18.34 -12.13 -12.29
N TYR A 356 -18.88 -11.07 -11.68
CA TYR A 356 -20.32 -10.89 -11.55
C TYR A 356 -21.01 -10.46 -12.88
N GLY A 357 -20.28 -10.35 -13.97
CA GLY A 357 -20.82 -10.03 -15.30
C GLY A 357 -21.00 -8.54 -15.58
N TYR A 358 -20.36 -7.66 -14.82
CA TYR A 358 -20.32 -6.24 -15.12
C TYR A 358 -19.23 -5.91 -16.15
N LYS A 359 -19.48 -4.93 -17.00
CA LYS A 359 -18.44 -4.36 -17.87
C LYS A 359 -17.69 -3.28 -17.09
N ILE A 360 -16.43 -3.53 -16.78
CA ILE A 360 -15.60 -2.59 -16.03
C ILE A 360 -14.84 -1.67 -16.97
N ILE A 361 -14.90 -0.36 -16.68
CA ILE A 361 -14.10 0.70 -17.31
C ILE A 361 -13.08 1.13 -16.28
N ASP A 362 -11.90 0.52 -16.34
CA ASP A 362 -10.81 0.82 -15.42
C ASP A 362 -10.09 2.08 -15.88
N LEU A 363 -10.21 3.15 -15.12
CA LEU A 363 -9.58 4.44 -15.44
C LEU A 363 -8.13 4.53 -14.95
N GLY A 364 -7.72 3.57 -14.11
CA GLY A 364 -6.37 3.50 -13.54
C GLY A 364 -6.24 4.15 -12.17
N ARG A 365 -5.03 4.61 -11.86
CA ARG A 365 -4.65 5.29 -10.61
C ARG A 365 -4.33 6.76 -10.87
N ASP A 366 -4.33 7.57 -9.82
CA ASP A 366 -4.09 9.03 -9.89
C ASP A 366 -4.94 9.69 -10.97
N VAL A 367 -6.22 9.35 -10.97
CA VAL A 367 -7.14 9.74 -12.07
C VAL A 367 -7.66 11.13 -11.83
N SER A 368 -7.43 12.04 -12.80
CA SER A 368 -7.98 13.39 -12.73
C SER A 368 -9.51 13.39 -12.71
N ILE A 369 -10.08 14.35 -12.00
CA ILE A 369 -11.54 14.48 -11.83
C ILE A 369 -12.25 14.59 -13.17
N GLU A 370 -11.66 15.35 -14.10
CA GLU A 370 -12.19 15.55 -15.45
C GLU A 370 -12.26 14.24 -16.23
N LYS A 371 -11.27 13.35 -16.07
CA LYS A 371 -11.24 12.04 -16.72
C LYS A 371 -12.34 11.13 -16.17
N VAL A 372 -12.59 11.16 -14.86
CA VAL A 372 -13.72 10.41 -14.27
C VAL A 372 -15.05 10.89 -14.79
N VAL A 373 -15.29 12.22 -14.75
CA VAL A 373 -16.54 12.84 -15.24
C VAL A 373 -16.75 12.55 -16.72
N LYS A 374 -15.70 12.66 -17.54
CA LYS A 374 -15.75 12.35 -18.97
C LYS A 374 -16.16 10.90 -19.22
N ALA A 375 -15.52 9.95 -18.51
CA ALA A 375 -15.85 8.54 -18.66
C ALA A 375 -17.29 8.22 -18.25
N VAL A 376 -17.82 8.87 -17.21
CA VAL A 376 -19.22 8.72 -16.77
C VAL A 376 -20.18 9.12 -17.87
N ILE A 377 -19.93 10.25 -18.56
CA ILE A 377 -20.81 10.80 -19.61
C ILE A 377 -20.68 10.00 -20.89
N GLU A 378 -19.45 9.79 -21.38
CA GLU A 378 -19.21 9.15 -22.69
C GLU A 378 -19.58 7.68 -22.71
N GLU A 379 -19.39 6.98 -21.59
CA GLU A 379 -19.67 5.55 -21.48
C GLU A 379 -21.06 5.25 -20.90
N GLU A 380 -21.82 6.27 -20.53
CA GLU A 380 -23.14 6.12 -19.87
C GLU A 380 -23.09 5.20 -18.66
N VAL A 381 -22.19 5.48 -17.72
CA VAL A 381 -21.91 4.63 -16.58
C VAL A 381 -22.97 4.79 -15.50
N GLY A 382 -23.57 3.70 -15.06
CA GLY A 382 -24.58 3.71 -13.98
C GLY A 382 -23.99 3.75 -12.57
N LEU A 383 -22.75 3.29 -12.39
CA LEU A 383 -22.07 3.21 -11.10
C LEU A 383 -20.58 3.56 -11.26
N VAL A 384 -20.07 4.43 -10.39
CA VAL A 384 -18.65 4.77 -10.28
C VAL A 384 -18.12 4.29 -8.95
N GLY A 385 -17.02 3.52 -8.95
CA GLY A 385 -16.27 3.15 -7.77
C GLY A 385 -14.99 4.00 -7.67
N LEU A 386 -14.82 4.69 -6.53
CA LEU A 386 -13.65 5.49 -6.23
C LEU A 386 -12.86 4.87 -5.08
N SER A 387 -11.55 4.74 -5.25
CA SER A 387 -10.64 4.20 -4.24
C SER A 387 -9.67 5.26 -3.74
N ALA A 388 -9.47 5.33 -2.41
CA ALA A 388 -8.44 6.13 -1.76
C ALA A 388 -7.84 5.38 -0.58
N LEU A 389 -6.52 5.36 -0.47
CA LEU A 389 -5.79 4.75 0.64
C LEU A 389 -5.14 5.79 1.56
N MET A 390 -4.98 7.03 1.09
CA MET A 390 -4.36 8.12 1.85
C MET A 390 -5.41 9.14 2.30
N THR A 391 -5.31 9.61 3.55
CA THR A 391 -6.18 10.67 4.08
C THR A 391 -6.06 11.96 3.29
N THR A 392 -4.87 12.26 2.78
CA THR A 392 -4.56 13.44 1.95
C THR A 392 -5.31 13.46 0.61
N THR A 393 -5.85 12.34 0.14
CA THR A 393 -6.57 12.22 -1.14
C THR A 393 -8.10 12.23 -0.97
N LEU A 394 -8.60 12.23 0.26
CA LEU A 394 -10.04 12.34 0.55
C LEU A 394 -10.70 13.64 0.01
N PRO A 395 -10.06 14.83 0.06
CA PRO A 395 -10.61 16.02 -0.57
C PRO A 395 -10.84 15.85 -2.08
N SER A 396 -9.89 15.20 -2.78
CA SER A 396 -10.01 14.89 -4.21
C SER A 396 -11.15 13.89 -4.48
N MET A 397 -11.36 12.91 -3.60
CA MET A 397 -12.50 12.00 -3.67
C MET A 397 -13.82 12.76 -3.57
N LYS A 398 -13.96 13.62 -2.56
CA LYS A 398 -15.16 14.45 -2.35
C LYS A 398 -15.47 15.32 -3.57
N GLU A 399 -14.46 16.04 -4.09
CA GLU A 399 -14.65 16.89 -5.28
C GLU A 399 -15.04 16.05 -6.51
N THR A 400 -14.47 14.84 -6.66
CA THR A 400 -14.84 13.92 -7.72
C THR A 400 -16.31 13.52 -7.63
N ILE A 401 -16.78 13.17 -6.42
CA ILE A 401 -18.19 12.81 -6.17
C ILE A 401 -19.13 13.97 -6.55
N GLU A 402 -18.81 15.18 -6.09
CA GLU A 402 -19.61 16.38 -6.36
C GLU A 402 -19.71 16.67 -7.87
N LYS A 403 -18.58 16.60 -8.60
CA LYS A 403 -18.57 16.83 -10.05
C LYS A 403 -19.27 15.71 -10.82
N VAL A 404 -19.13 14.44 -10.42
CA VAL A 404 -19.87 13.33 -11.02
C VAL A 404 -21.38 13.49 -10.82
N LYS A 405 -21.83 13.77 -9.58
CA LYS A 405 -23.25 14.01 -9.29
C LYS A 405 -23.84 15.20 -10.03
N LYS A 406 -23.04 16.27 -10.20
CA LYS A 406 -23.47 17.44 -10.99
C LYS A 406 -23.59 17.13 -12.48
N ALA A 407 -22.68 16.36 -13.05
CA ALA A 407 -22.64 16.01 -14.46
C ALA A 407 -23.65 14.90 -14.82
N SER A 408 -23.86 13.94 -13.92
CA SER A 408 -24.81 12.82 -14.10
C SER A 408 -25.51 12.51 -12.78
N PRO A 409 -26.64 13.17 -12.47
CA PRO A 409 -27.36 13.01 -11.20
C PRO A 409 -27.85 11.59 -10.91
N ASN A 410 -28.04 10.78 -11.95
CA ASN A 410 -28.52 9.39 -11.83
C ASN A 410 -27.38 8.38 -11.60
N THR A 411 -26.13 8.76 -11.82
CA THR A 411 -24.98 7.89 -11.57
C THR A 411 -24.77 7.72 -10.07
N LYS A 412 -24.77 6.48 -9.61
CA LYS A 412 -24.43 6.14 -8.23
C LYS A 412 -22.92 6.19 -8.06
N VAL A 413 -22.46 6.65 -6.91
CA VAL A 413 -21.05 6.63 -6.55
C VAL A 413 -20.88 5.73 -5.33
N TRP A 414 -19.91 4.85 -5.41
CA TRP A 414 -19.46 3.99 -4.35
C TRP A 414 -18.00 4.33 -4.02
N VAL A 415 -17.65 4.34 -2.75
CA VAL A 415 -16.32 4.68 -2.27
C VAL A 415 -15.73 3.52 -1.49
N GLY A 416 -14.42 3.35 -1.57
CA GLY A 416 -13.69 2.32 -0.85
C GLY A 416 -12.25 2.73 -0.57
N GLY A 417 -11.69 2.18 0.49
CA GLY A 417 -10.30 2.41 0.90
C GLY A 417 -10.13 2.39 2.41
N ALA A 418 -8.92 2.08 2.87
CA ALA A 418 -8.65 1.86 4.29
C ALA A 418 -8.78 3.11 5.18
N VAL A 419 -8.83 4.29 4.56
CA VAL A 419 -8.96 5.59 5.28
C VAL A 419 -10.40 6.07 5.40
N LEU A 420 -11.36 5.32 4.84
CA LEU A 420 -12.78 5.70 4.90
C LEU A 420 -13.41 5.12 6.16
N THR A 421 -14.12 5.99 6.87
CA THR A 421 -14.99 5.62 8.00
C THR A 421 -16.46 5.72 7.58
N GLU A 422 -17.35 5.06 8.31
CA GLU A 422 -18.79 5.15 8.06
C GLU A 422 -19.30 6.59 8.14
N ASP A 423 -18.72 7.41 9.02
CA ASP A 423 -19.08 8.82 9.17
C ASP A 423 -18.65 9.70 7.98
N TYR A 424 -17.65 9.25 7.21
CA TYR A 424 -17.17 9.97 6.02
C TYR A 424 -17.91 9.55 4.75
N ALA A 425 -18.34 8.30 4.64
CA ALA A 425 -18.98 7.73 3.46
C ALA A 425 -20.47 8.11 3.36
#